data_2425c1b328c984948becbc829ed06f41
#
_entry.id   2425c1b328c984948becbc829ed06f41
#
_cell.length_a   1.000
_cell.length_b   1.000
_cell.length_c   1.000
_cell.angle_alpha   90.00
_cell.angle_beta   90.00
_cell.angle_gamma   90.00
#
_symmetry.space_group_name_H-M   'P 1'
#
loop_
_entity.id
_entity.type
_entity.pdbx_description
1 polymer ?
#
loop_
_entity_poly.entity_id
_entity_poly.type
_entity_poly.pdbx_seq_one_letter_code
_entity_poly.pdbx_strand_id
1 'polypeptide(L)'
;RAKDLIIRGGHNIDPRVIEDALLAHPAVRSAAAVGRPDRHSGEVPVAYVVPAGPGPFDETELLAWAGTAIGEAAARPKRIYPIDAIPLTSVGKQFKPALLADAAVRVVTEALVAAGLTDAQVTAAHEDGRLVLTVTGTDPDRVRDAVAGFALTVRCGPATAPQIAVNDPQKGPRP
;
A
#
# COMPACT_ATOMS: atom_id res chain seq x y z
N ARG A 1 -4.19 18.84 -2.67
CA ARG A 1 -4.42 19.32 -1.29
C ARG A 1 -3.16 19.03 -0.48
N ALA A 2 -2.75 19.91 0.44
CA ALA A 2 -1.54 19.74 1.25
C ALA A 2 -1.47 18.43 2.07
N LYS A 3 -2.60 17.73 2.24
CA LYS A 3 -2.70 16.46 2.97
C LYS A 3 -2.34 15.21 2.16
N ASP A 4 -2.20 15.33 0.85
CA ASP A 4 -1.98 14.16 -0.04
C ASP A 4 -0.56 14.13 -0.62
N LEU A 5 0.32 15.08 -0.23
CA LEU A 5 1.70 15.13 -0.70
C LEU A 5 2.50 13.94 -0.17
N ILE A 6 3.33 13.37 -1.02
CA ILE A 6 4.31 12.35 -0.65
C ILE A 6 5.59 13.06 -0.23
N ILE A 7 6.07 12.80 0.99
CA ILE A 7 7.23 13.49 1.56
C ILE A 7 8.46 12.58 1.48
N ARG A 8 9.26 12.76 0.45
CA ARG A 8 10.46 11.96 0.20
C ARG A 8 11.73 12.77 0.45
N GLY A 9 12.41 12.52 1.57
CA GLY A 9 13.70 13.19 1.87
C GLY A 9 13.62 14.71 1.83
N GLY A 10 12.49 15.29 2.26
CA GLY A 10 12.24 16.74 2.22
C GLY A 10 11.61 17.27 0.91
N HIS A 11 11.49 16.44 -0.13
CA HIS A 11 10.74 16.78 -1.35
C HIS A 11 9.25 16.57 -1.14
N ASN A 12 8.45 17.58 -1.46
CA ASN A 12 6.99 17.51 -1.46
C ASN A 12 6.51 17.14 -2.86
N ILE A 13 6.19 15.89 -3.08
CA ILE A 13 5.79 15.34 -4.38
C ILE A 13 4.26 15.36 -4.49
N ASP A 14 3.74 16.02 -5.52
CA ASP A 14 2.31 15.93 -5.86
C ASP A 14 2.02 14.57 -6.50
N PRO A 15 1.17 13.72 -5.90
CA PRO A 15 0.80 12.44 -6.48
C PRO A 15 0.22 12.52 -7.89
N ARG A 16 -0.41 13.65 -8.25
CA ARG A 16 -1.00 13.85 -9.57
C ARG A 16 0.01 13.76 -10.69
N VAL A 17 1.23 14.22 -10.47
CA VAL A 17 2.31 14.12 -11.48
C VAL A 17 2.54 12.66 -11.87
N ILE A 18 2.44 11.75 -10.90
CA ILE A 18 2.62 10.31 -11.12
C ILE A 18 1.36 9.72 -11.75
N GLU A 19 0.19 10.09 -11.23
CA GLU A 19 -1.11 9.61 -11.70
C GLU A 19 -1.33 9.99 -13.17
N ASP A 20 -1.09 11.25 -13.54
CA ASP A 20 -1.23 11.75 -14.90
C ASP A 20 -0.25 11.08 -15.88
N ALA A 21 1.01 10.90 -15.46
CA ALA A 21 2.01 10.19 -16.25
C ALA A 21 1.60 8.73 -16.54
N LEU A 22 1.07 8.03 -15.55
CA LEU A 22 0.61 6.65 -15.70
C LEU A 22 -0.68 6.55 -16.51
N LEU A 23 -1.62 7.48 -16.34
CA LEU A 23 -2.87 7.53 -17.10
C LEU A 23 -2.63 7.79 -18.61
N ALA A 24 -1.51 8.38 -18.98
CA ALA A 24 -1.13 8.54 -20.39
C ALA A 24 -0.65 7.23 -21.06
N HIS A 25 -0.43 6.17 -20.28
CA HIS A 25 -0.05 4.87 -20.83
C HIS A 25 -1.28 4.05 -21.26
N PRO A 26 -1.28 3.45 -22.48
CA PRO A 26 -2.47 2.77 -23.01
C PRO A 26 -2.91 1.55 -22.21
N ALA A 27 -2.01 0.91 -21.47
CA ALA A 27 -2.34 -0.23 -20.61
C ALA A 27 -2.95 0.17 -19.26
N VAL A 28 -3.13 1.47 -18.97
CA VAL A 28 -3.63 1.99 -17.68
C VAL A 28 -5.01 2.58 -17.84
N ARG A 29 -5.99 2.05 -17.11
CA ARG A 29 -7.35 2.59 -17.04
C ARG A 29 -7.51 3.62 -15.94
N SER A 30 -6.89 3.38 -14.78
CA SER A 30 -6.93 4.29 -13.64
C SER A 30 -5.62 4.14 -12.84
N ALA A 31 -5.19 5.24 -12.22
CA ALA A 31 -4.01 5.26 -11.38
C ALA A 31 -4.25 6.08 -10.12
N ALA A 32 -3.60 5.70 -9.03
CA ALA A 32 -3.50 6.46 -7.79
C ALA A 32 -2.09 6.32 -7.22
N ALA A 33 -1.50 7.41 -6.75
CA ALA A 33 -0.18 7.40 -6.15
C ALA A 33 -0.25 7.80 -4.67
N VAL A 34 0.58 7.12 -3.86
CA VAL A 34 0.71 7.35 -2.42
C VAL A 34 2.16 7.21 -1.98
N GLY A 35 2.47 7.73 -0.77
CA GLY A 35 3.73 7.47 -0.09
C GLY A 35 3.75 6.07 0.52
N ARG A 36 4.78 5.29 0.20
CA ARG A 36 5.10 4.06 0.90
C ARG A 36 6.17 4.37 1.93
N PRO A 37 6.05 3.92 3.18
CA PRO A 37 7.08 4.12 4.20
C PRO A 37 8.46 3.63 3.76
N ASP A 38 9.48 4.45 4.03
CA ASP A 38 10.88 4.17 3.69
C ASP A 38 11.80 4.56 4.84
N ARG A 39 12.79 3.73 5.17
CA ARG A 39 13.67 3.93 6.33
C ARG A 39 14.58 5.15 6.21
N HIS A 40 14.94 5.53 4.99
CA HIS A 40 15.93 6.58 4.74
C HIS A 40 15.30 7.89 4.30
N SER A 41 14.23 7.82 3.54
CA SER A 41 13.60 8.99 2.91
C SER A 41 12.29 9.41 3.59
N GLY A 42 11.88 8.71 4.66
CA GLY A 42 10.55 8.84 5.26
C GLY A 42 9.49 8.14 4.40
N GLU A 43 9.30 8.61 3.17
CA GLU A 43 8.43 7.97 2.17
C GLU A 43 9.12 7.85 0.81
N VAL A 44 8.67 6.90 0.01
CA VAL A 44 8.94 6.82 -1.42
C VAL A 44 7.62 6.69 -2.19
N PRO A 45 7.49 7.32 -3.38
CA PRO A 45 6.27 7.20 -4.16
C PRO A 45 6.10 5.78 -4.69
N VAL A 46 4.86 5.29 -4.58
CA VAL A 46 4.38 4.08 -5.24
C VAL A 46 3.05 4.37 -5.90
N ALA A 47 2.69 3.59 -6.90
CA ALA A 47 1.42 3.74 -7.60
C ALA A 47 0.60 2.44 -7.55
N TYR A 48 -0.71 2.61 -7.58
CA TYR A 48 -1.70 1.56 -7.78
C TYR A 48 -2.39 1.80 -9.11
N VAL A 49 -2.45 0.78 -9.94
CA VAL A 49 -2.94 0.88 -11.31
C VAL A 49 -4.05 -0.15 -11.54
N VAL A 50 -5.12 0.30 -12.16
CA VAL A 50 -6.12 -0.58 -12.74
C VAL A 50 -5.78 -0.77 -14.21
N PRO A 51 -5.45 -2.00 -14.66
CA PRO A 51 -5.15 -2.28 -16.06
C PRO A 51 -6.33 -1.94 -16.99
N ALA A 52 -6.03 -1.50 -18.21
CA ALA A 52 -7.05 -1.14 -19.21
C ALA A 52 -7.70 -2.37 -19.87
N GLY A 53 -7.08 -3.53 -19.80
CA GLY A 53 -7.54 -4.76 -20.46
C GLY A 53 -7.09 -6.04 -19.76
N PRO A 54 -7.49 -7.21 -20.27
CA PRO A 54 -7.23 -8.51 -19.64
C PRO A 54 -5.81 -9.05 -19.91
N GLY A 55 -4.88 -8.24 -20.36
CA GLY A 55 -3.48 -8.64 -20.61
C GLY A 55 -2.66 -8.82 -19.33
N PRO A 56 -1.46 -9.40 -19.41
CA PRO A 56 -0.54 -9.48 -18.30
C PRO A 56 -0.14 -8.08 -17.86
N PHE A 57 -0.07 -7.87 -16.55
CA PHE A 57 0.44 -6.65 -15.98
C PHE A 57 1.97 -6.65 -16.01
N ASP A 58 2.57 -5.64 -16.62
CA ASP A 58 4.03 -5.46 -16.66
C ASP A 58 4.45 -4.22 -15.85
N GLU A 59 4.89 -4.47 -14.61
CA GLU A 59 5.40 -3.42 -13.73
C GLU A 59 6.65 -2.76 -14.33
N THR A 60 7.52 -3.53 -14.98
CA THR A 60 8.80 -3.05 -15.51
C THR A 60 8.58 -2.05 -16.64
N GLU A 61 7.65 -2.36 -17.55
CA GLU A 61 7.25 -1.46 -18.64
C GLU A 61 6.70 -0.14 -18.07
N LEU A 62 5.79 -0.21 -17.09
CA LEU A 62 5.18 0.99 -16.50
C LEU A 62 6.18 1.82 -15.69
N LEU A 63 7.14 1.19 -15.00
CA LEU A 63 8.22 1.91 -14.31
C LEU A 63 9.15 2.61 -15.31
N ALA A 64 9.49 1.96 -16.42
CA ALA A 64 10.29 2.57 -17.48
C ALA A 64 9.56 3.76 -18.13
N TRP A 65 8.26 3.61 -18.43
CA TRP A 65 7.41 4.69 -18.91
C TRP A 65 7.39 5.89 -17.95
N ALA A 66 7.06 5.65 -16.67
CA ALA A 66 7.05 6.69 -15.65
C ALA A 66 8.43 7.35 -15.49
N GLY A 67 9.51 6.58 -15.65
CA GLY A 67 10.88 7.08 -15.61
C GLY A 67 11.21 8.08 -16.71
N THR A 68 10.59 7.98 -17.90
CA THR A 68 10.73 8.91 -19.01
C THR A 68 9.73 10.06 -18.95
N ALA A 69 8.49 9.78 -18.54
CA ALA A 69 7.42 10.78 -18.51
C ALA A 69 7.55 11.77 -17.33
N ILE A 70 8.13 11.33 -16.19
CA ILE A 70 8.29 12.14 -14.99
C ILE A 70 9.69 12.74 -14.95
N GLY A 71 9.78 14.06 -15.13
CA GLY A 71 11.06 14.79 -15.15
C GLY A 71 11.77 14.78 -13.78
N GLU A 72 11.03 14.95 -12.68
CA GLU A 72 11.59 14.96 -11.33
C GLU A 72 11.90 13.52 -10.86
N ALA A 73 13.18 13.20 -10.70
CA ALA A 73 13.61 11.85 -10.30
C ALA A 73 13.07 11.41 -8.93
N ALA A 74 12.84 12.35 -8.00
CA ALA A 74 12.28 12.06 -6.69
C ALA A 74 10.81 11.59 -6.78
N ALA A 75 10.06 12.07 -7.78
CA ALA A 75 8.66 11.74 -8.00
C ALA A 75 8.46 10.40 -8.74
N ARG A 76 9.51 9.80 -9.30
CA ARG A 76 9.39 8.52 -10.00
C ARG A 76 9.00 7.41 -9.06
N PRO A 77 7.91 6.65 -9.32
CA PRO A 77 7.45 5.60 -8.44
C PRO A 77 8.50 4.47 -8.33
N LYS A 78 8.65 3.91 -7.13
CA LYS A 78 9.54 2.78 -6.87
C LYS A 78 8.90 1.43 -7.13
N ARG A 79 7.58 1.36 -7.03
CA ARG A 79 6.76 0.18 -7.32
C ARG A 79 5.44 0.60 -7.93
N ILE A 80 4.87 -0.27 -8.74
CA ILE A 80 3.52 -0.11 -9.30
C ILE A 80 2.77 -1.41 -9.06
N TYR A 81 1.66 -1.32 -8.34
CA TYR A 81 0.84 -2.48 -7.96
C TYR A 81 -0.44 -2.53 -8.78
N PRO A 82 -0.78 -3.68 -9.41
CA PRO A 82 -2.06 -3.86 -10.05
C PRO A 82 -3.15 -4.04 -8.99
N ILE A 83 -4.32 -3.43 -9.22
CA ILE A 83 -5.53 -3.61 -8.42
C ILE A 83 -6.76 -3.64 -9.33
N ASP A 84 -7.84 -4.26 -8.87
CA ASP A 84 -9.08 -4.38 -9.64
C ASP A 84 -9.81 -3.04 -9.75
N ALA A 85 -9.79 -2.23 -8.69
CA ALA A 85 -10.41 -0.91 -8.65
C ALA A 85 -9.69 0.01 -7.65
N ILE A 86 -9.60 1.31 -8.00
CA ILE A 86 -9.18 2.33 -7.02
C ILE A 86 -10.28 2.48 -5.97
N PRO A 87 -9.97 2.35 -4.66
CA PRO A 87 -10.94 2.59 -3.60
C PRO A 87 -11.51 4.01 -3.68
N LEU A 88 -12.83 4.14 -3.58
CA LEU A 88 -13.52 5.42 -3.64
C LEU A 88 -14.27 5.70 -2.34
N THR A 89 -14.40 6.99 -2.02
CA THR A 89 -15.32 7.47 -0.98
C THR A 89 -16.78 7.37 -1.47
N SER A 90 -17.75 7.53 -0.56
CA SER A 90 -19.18 7.58 -0.89
C SER A 90 -19.56 8.66 -1.92
N VAL A 91 -18.72 9.68 -2.07
CA VAL A 91 -18.89 10.77 -3.06
C VAL A 91 -18.01 10.60 -4.30
N GLY A 92 -17.47 9.41 -4.54
CA GLY A 92 -16.72 9.06 -5.76
C GLY A 92 -15.28 9.61 -5.84
N LYS A 93 -14.71 10.10 -4.74
CA LYS A 93 -13.30 10.53 -4.70
C LYS A 93 -12.40 9.36 -4.32
N GLN A 94 -11.16 9.34 -4.84
CA GLN A 94 -10.15 8.34 -4.44
C GLN A 94 -9.99 8.30 -2.91
N PHE A 95 -10.09 7.11 -2.33
CA PHE A 95 -9.90 6.88 -0.90
C PHE A 95 -8.47 6.42 -0.63
N LYS A 96 -7.51 7.34 -0.69
CA LYS A 96 -6.08 7.09 -0.48
C LYS A 96 -5.71 6.44 0.86
N PRO A 97 -6.42 6.65 1.99
CA PRO A 97 -6.12 5.94 3.23
C PRO A 97 -6.05 4.42 3.11
N ALA A 98 -6.89 3.80 2.26
CA ALA A 98 -6.83 2.35 2.03
C ALA A 98 -5.55 1.94 1.30
N LEU A 99 -5.09 2.75 0.33
CA LEU A 99 -3.85 2.50 -0.42
C LEU A 99 -2.61 2.71 0.45
N LEU A 100 -2.63 3.72 1.34
CA LEU A 100 -1.58 3.95 2.33
C LEU A 100 -1.47 2.77 3.31
N ALA A 101 -2.60 2.23 3.75
CA ALA A 101 -2.64 1.06 4.62
C ALA A 101 -2.05 -0.18 3.91
N ASP A 102 -2.42 -0.44 2.65
CA ASP A 102 -1.86 -1.54 1.86
C ASP A 102 -0.35 -1.36 1.64
N ALA A 103 0.11 -0.15 1.28
CA ALA A 103 1.54 0.14 1.11
C ALA A 103 2.34 -0.11 2.40
N ALA A 104 1.78 0.26 3.56
CA ALA A 104 2.40 0.02 4.86
C ALA A 104 2.42 -1.47 5.23
N VAL A 105 1.35 -2.21 4.96
CA VAL A 105 1.32 -3.67 5.15
C VAL A 105 2.38 -4.35 4.29
N ARG A 106 2.50 -4.00 3.01
CA ARG A 106 3.50 -4.58 2.10
C ARG A 106 4.92 -4.35 2.59
N VAL A 107 5.27 -3.12 3.01
CA VAL A 107 6.63 -2.83 3.45
C VAL A 107 6.98 -3.54 4.76
N VAL A 108 6.02 -3.66 5.69
CA VAL A 108 6.26 -4.40 6.93
C VAL A 108 6.36 -5.89 6.65
N THR A 109 5.52 -6.45 5.80
CA THR A 109 5.59 -7.86 5.38
C THR A 109 6.95 -8.17 4.72
N GLU A 110 7.42 -7.32 3.79
CA GLU A 110 8.73 -7.47 3.16
C GLU A 110 9.87 -7.42 4.19
N ALA A 111 9.79 -6.51 5.17
CA ALA A 111 10.79 -6.40 6.24
C ALA A 111 10.82 -7.64 7.15
N LEU A 112 9.65 -8.19 7.48
CA LEU A 112 9.53 -9.40 8.28
C LEU A 112 10.07 -10.63 7.52
N VAL A 113 9.73 -10.77 6.25
CA VAL A 113 10.25 -11.84 5.39
C VAL A 113 11.78 -11.75 5.28
N ALA A 114 12.33 -10.55 5.08
CA ALA A 114 13.78 -10.33 5.04
C ALA A 114 14.48 -10.68 6.37
N ALA A 115 13.78 -10.57 7.51
CA ALA A 115 14.23 -10.98 8.83
C ALA A 115 13.99 -12.47 9.12
N GLY A 116 13.49 -13.26 8.16
CA GLY A 116 13.17 -14.68 8.32
C GLY A 116 11.93 -14.96 9.16
N LEU A 117 10.98 -13.99 9.23
CA LEU A 117 9.71 -14.10 9.96
C LEU A 117 8.57 -14.34 8.96
N THR A 118 8.62 -15.47 8.26
CA THR A 118 7.71 -15.79 7.13
C THR A 118 6.28 -16.13 7.56
N ASP A 119 6.08 -16.56 8.81
CA ASP A 119 4.77 -16.95 9.34
C ASP A 119 4.00 -15.76 9.96
N ALA A 120 4.66 -14.60 10.05
CA ALA A 120 4.08 -13.40 10.60
C ALA A 120 2.93 -12.88 9.70
N GLN A 121 1.81 -12.54 10.34
CA GLN A 121 0.68 -11.91 9.67
C GLN A 121 0.64 -10.42 10.01
N VAL A 122 0.38 -9.60 9.01
CA VAL A 122 0.31 -8.14 9.15
C VAL A 122 -1.09 -7.67 8.77
N THR A 123 -1.73 -6.93 9.64
CA THR A 123 -3.00 -6.25 9.37
C THR A 123 -2.87 -4.76 9.66
N ALA A 124 -3.73 -3.95 9.05
CA ALA A 124 -3.75 -2.51 9.26
C ALA A 124 -5.15 -2.03 9.62
N ALA A 125 -5.24 -1.11 10.55
CA ALA A 125 -6.48 -0.44 10.94
C ALA A 125 -6.23 1.06 11.17
N HIS A 126 -7.27 1.87 11.01
CA HIS A 126 -7.23 3.27 11.43
C HIS A 126 -7.86 3.39 12.81
N GLU A 127 -7.07 3.81 13.80
CA GLU A 127 -7.48 4.06 15.17
C GLU A 127 -7.25 5.56 15.47
N ASP A 128 -8.28 6.26 15.88
CA ASP A 128 -8.24 7.71 16.16
C ASP A 128 -7.56 8.55 15.07
N GLY A 129 -7.81 8.16 13.80
CA GLY A 129 -7.25 8.83 12.62
C GLY A 129 -5.78 8.51 12.32
N ARG A 130 -5.17 7.58 13.04
CA ARG A 130 -3.80 7.09 12.82
C ARG A 130 -3.81 5.69 12.24
N LEU A 131 -2.90 5.42 11.31
CA LEU A 131 -2.67 4.08 10.80
C LEU A 131 -1.88 3.27 11.83
N VAL A 132 -2.45 2.15 12.27
CA VAL A 132 -1.83 1.19 13.19
C VAL A 132 -1.74 -0.15 12.49
N LEU A 133 -0.54 -0.73 12.47
CA LEU A 133 -0.32 -2.09 11.98
C LEU A 133 -0.23 -3.05 13.16
N THR A 134 -0.86 -4.21 13.02
CA THR A 134 -0.77 -5.29 14.00
C THR A 134 -0.07 -6.48 13.36
N VAL A 135 1.00 -6.95 14.00
CA VAL A 135 1.77 -8.13 13.60
C VAL A 135 1.47 -9.24 14.59
N THR A 136 1.13 -10.44 14.09
CA THR A 136 0.84 -11.63 14.90
C THR A 136 1.63 -12.83 14.41
N GLY A 137 1.70 -13.89 15.20
CA GLY A 137 2.30 -15.17 14.79
C GLY A 137 3.83 -15.24 14.93
N THR A 138 4.48 -14.26 15.55
CA THR A 138 5.94 -14.24 15.68
C THR A 138 6.41 -13.49 16.94
N ASP A 139 7.71 -13.57 17.22
CA ASP A 139 8.37 -12.94 18.35
C ASP A 139 8.32 -11.40 18.26
N PRO A 140 7.78 -10.70 19.29
CA PRO A 140 7.67 -9.24 19.31
C PRO A 140 9.00 -8.48 19.21
N ASP A 141 10.07 -9.00 19.79
CA ASP A 141 11.37 -8.33 19.78
C ASP A 141 11.97 -8.38 18.36
N ARG A 142 11.88 -9.52 17.69
CA ARG A 142 12.30 -9.67 16.30
C ARG A 142 11.46 -8.79 15.35
N VAL A 143 10.15 -8.63 15.62
CA VAL A 143 9.32 -7.69 14.86
C VAL A 143 9.84 -6.27 15.03
N ARG A 144 10.11 -5.84 16.28
CA ARG A 144 10.59 -4.49 16.56
C ARG A 144 11.88 -4.20 15.80
N ASP A 145 12.83 -5.14 15.80
CA ASP A 145 14.09 -5.02 15.06
C ASP A 145 13.86 -4.94 13.55
N ALA A 146 12.97 -5.81 13.03
CA ALA A 146 12.67 -5.87 11.60
C ALA A 146 12.00 -4.60 11.08
N VAL A 147 11.19 -3.90 11.89
CA VAL A 147 10.50 -2.67 11.48
C VAL A 147 11.21 -1.39 11.93
N ALA A 148 12.36 -1.50 12.59
CA ALA A 148 13.13 -0.35 13.04
C ALA A 148 13.47 0.60 11.88
N GLY A 149 13.34 1.89 12.12
CA GLY A 149 13.62 2.95 11.14
C GLY A 149 12.44 3.32 10.24
N PHE A 150 11.34 2.57 10.25
CA PHE A 150 10.10 3.05 9.60
C PHE A 150 9.31 3.95 10.56
N ALA A 151 8.79 5.06 10.04
CA ALA A 151 7.90 5.96 10.79
C ALA A 151 6.46 5.39 10.85
N LEU A 152 6.31 4.20 11.45
CA LEU A 152 5.05 3.46 11.54
C LEU A 152 4.71 3.14 13.00
N THR A 153 3.42 3.11 13.30
CA THR A 153 2.92 2.55 14.56
C THR A 153 2.67 1.06 14.35
N VAL A 154 3.51 0.21 14.95
CA VAL A 154 3.40 -1.25 14.86
C VAL A 154 3.15 -1.81 16.24
N ARG A 155 2.15 -2.68 16.39
CA ARG A 155 1.84 -3.46 17.60
C ARG A 155 2.06 -4.93 17.33
N CYS A 156 2.50 -5.65 18.35
CA CYS A 156 2.50 -7.11 18.34
C CYS A 156 1.26 -7.60 19.10
N GLY A 157 0.42 -8.36 18.41
CA GLY A 157 -0.78 -8.98 19.00
C GLY A 157 -0.53 -10.46 19.32
N PRO A 158 -1.41 -11.08 20.15
CA PRO A 158 -1.40 -12.53 20.30
C PRO A 158 -1.65 -13.20 18.96
N ALA A 159 -1.09 -14.40 18.76
CA ALA A 159 -1.36 -15.18 17.56
C ALA A 159 -2.88 -15.37 17.42
N THR A 160 -3.51 -14.68 16.49
CA THR A 160 -4.94 -14.87 16.23
C THR A 160 -5.04 -16.18 15.46
N ALA A 161 -5.69 -17.20 16.08
CA ALA A 161 -6.10 -18.39 15.35
C ALA A 161 -6.91 -17.94 14.11
N PRO A 162 -6.72 -18.56 12.93
CA PRO A 162 -7.44 -18.17 11.74
C PRO A 162 -8.94 -18.28 12.04
N GLN A 163 -9.64 -17.15 12.03
CA GLN A 163 -11.10 -17.16 11.98
C GLN A 163 -11.48 -17.68 10.59
N ILE A 164 -11.68 -18.99 10.53
CA ILE A 164 -12.41 -19.57 9.40
C ILE A 164 -13.80 -18.96 9.49
N ALA A 165 -14.08 -18.01 8.60
CA ALA A 165 -15.43 -17.55 8.36
C ALA A 165 -16.20 -18.77 7.80
N VAL A 166 -16.79 -19.57 8.69
CA VAL A 166 -17.78 -20.56 8.31
C VAL A 166 -19.02 -19.77 7.93
N ASN A 167 -19.12 -19.51 6.65
CA ASN A 167 -20.37 -19.03 6.04
C ASN A 167 -21.34 -20.22 6.16
N ASP A 168 -22.20 -20.20 7.18
CA ASP A 168 -23.27 -21.19 7.34
C ASP A 168 -24.43 -20.80 6.41
N PRO A 169 -24.68 -21.52 5.29
CA PRO A 169 -25.75 -21.21 4.37
C PRO A 169 -27.13 -21.71 4.83
N GLN A 170 -27.27 -22.12 6.10
CA GLN A 170 -28.48 -22.79 6.61
C GLN A 170 -29.26 -21.97 7.66
N LYS A 171 -29.42 -20.66 7.50
CA LYS A 171 -30.42 -19.94 8.31
C LYS A 171 -31.43 -19.24 7.41
N GLY A 172 -32.31 -20.09 6.83
CA GLY A 172 -33.55 -19.65 6.21
C GLY A 172 -34.49 -18.99 7.24
N PRO A 173 -35.40 -18.09 6.82
CA PRO A 173 -36.35 -17.42 7.71
C PRO A 173 -37.28 -18.44 8.36
N ARG A 174 -37.41 -18.37 9.65
CA ARG A 174 -38.46 -19.10 10.37
C ARG A 174 -39.78 -18.35 10.24
N PRO A 175 -40.89 -19.09 10.19
CA PRO A 175 -42.25 -18.55 9.98
C PRO A 175 -42.74 -17.66 11.12
#